data_cbf513d0615e581079db4296eb7f8d98
#
_entry.id   cbf513d0615e581079db4296eb7f8d98
#
_cell.length_a   1.000
_cell.length_b   1.000
_cell.length_c   1.000
_cell.angle_alpha   90.00
_cell.angle_beta   90.00
_cell.angle_gamma   90.00
#
_symmetry.space_group_name_H-M   'P 1'
#
loop_
_entity.id
_entity.type
_entity.pdbx_description
1 polymer ?
#
loop_
_entity_poly.entity_id
_entity_poly.type
_entity_poly.pdbx_seq_one_letter_code
_entity_poly.pdbx_strand_id
1 'polypeptide(L)'
;MAKEINNMDDLAIALQPTMKKMIDNMANRVYETLNFFLQRYYDSYNPIFYRRQYDFLRSGFKVNARIVRGKAVASVYIDMDYMSNYYGVTGQQVATWANEGLHGGKNLASNTPHVWDETMANTVDNGALVRDAVAYLKSQGFTVRV
;
A
#
# COMPACT_ATOMS: atom_id res chain seq x y z
N MET A 1 -6.05 13.05 -32.20
CA MET A 1 -6.74 14.34 -32.31
C MET A 1 -6.98 14.92 -30.90
N ALA A 2 -6.53 16.12 -30.65
CA ALA A 2 -6.79 16.76 -29.36
C ALA A 2 -8.29 17.03 -29.20
N LYS A 3 -8.86 16.66 -28.07
CA LYS A 3 -10.24 16.95 -27.74
C LYS A 3 -10.36 18.40 -27.31
N GLU A 4 -11.33 19.11 -27.83
CA GLU A 4 -11.58 20.48 -27.41
C GLU A 4 -12.15 20.53 -25.99
N ILE A 5 -11.61 21.41 -25.17
CA ILE A 5 -12.01 21.59 -23.76
C ILE A 5 -12.70 22.93 -23.65
N ASN A 6 -14.01 22.92 -23.44
CA ASN A 6 -14.84 24.12 -23.44
C ASN A 6 -15.37 24.51 -22.05
N ASN A 7 -15.25 23.61 -21.07
CA ASN A 7 -15.75 23.84 -19.71
C ASN A 7 -15.00 22.98 -18.70
N MET A 8 -15.30 23.14 -17.42
CA MET A 8 -14.62 22.42 -16.33
C MET A 8 -14.90 20.92 -16.35
N ASP A 9 -16.08 20.50 -16.81
CA ASP A 9 -16.41 19.07 -16.90
C ASP A 9 -15.58 18.39 -18.01
N ASP A 10 -15.42 19.04 -19.15
CA ASP A 10 -14.56 18.54 -20.22
C ASP A 10 -13.10 18.45 -19.76
N LEU A 11 -12.63 19.45 -18.99
CA LEU A 11 -11.29 19.43 -18.41
C LEU A 11 -11.11 18.26 -17.42
N ALA A 12 -12.07 18.05 -16.54
CA ALA A 12 -12.04 16.96 -15.57
C ALA A 12 -11.96 15.60 -16.29
N ILE A 13 -12.77 15.40 -17.33
CA ILE A 13 -12.74 14.17 -18.14
C ILE A 13 -11.39 14.00 -18.84
N ALA A 14 -10.85 15.07 -19.41
CA ALA A 14 -9.57 15.05 -20.11
C ALA A 14 -8.38 14.69 -19.18
N LEU A 15 -8.47 15.06 -17.89
CA LEU A 15 -7.45 14.77 -16.89
C LEU A 15 -7.55 13.36 -16.27
N GLN A 16 -8.67 12.66 -16.44
CA GLN A 16 -8.87 11.34 -15.81
C GLN A 16 -7.76 10.33 -16.09
N PRO A 17 -7.26 10.13 -17.33
CA PRO A 17 -6.19 9.19 -17.59
C PRO A 17 -4.89 9.52 -16.84
N THR A 18 -4.54 10.81 -16.76
CA THR A 18 -3.36 11.28 -16.03
C THR A 18 -3.52 11.06 -14.53
N MET A 19 -4.66 11.40 -13.97
CA MET A 19 -4.95 11.20 -12.55
C MET A 19 -4.97 9.72 -12.18
N LYS A 20 -5.57 8.89 -13.02
CA LYS A 20 -5.60 7.44 -12.84
C LYS A 20 -4.19 6.85 -12.81
N LYS A 21 -3.31 7.24 -13.73
CA LYS A 21 -1.93 6.76 -13.78
C LYS A 21 -1.13 7.25 -12.58
N MET A 22 -1.30 8.49 -12.17
CA MET A 22 -0.65 9.05 -10.99
C MET A 22 -1.03 8.26 -9.73
N ILE A 23 -2.31 8.02 -9.51
CA ILE A 23 -2.81 7.27 -8.35
C ILE A 23 -2.32 5.82 -8.40
N ASP A 24 -2.27 5.21 -9.58
CA ASP A 24 -1.77 3.85 -9.73
C ASP A 24 -0.27 3.75 -9.37
N ASN A 25 0.53 4.72 -9.76
CA ASN A 25 1.95 4.78 -9.39
C ASN A 25 2.13 4.95 -7.87
N MET A 26 1.31 5.80 -7.24
CA MET A 26 1.31 5.98 -5.78
C MET A 26 0.94 4.68 -5.06
N ALA A 27 -0.10 3.99 -5.52
CA ALA A 27 -0.52 2.71 -4.96
C ALA A 27 0.56 1.62 -5.13
N ASN A 28 1.29 1.61 -6.23
CA ASN A 28 2.43 0.72 -6.42
C ASN A 28 3.50 0.93 -5.36
N ARG A 29 3.84 2.19 -5.05
CA ARG A 29 4.81 2.48 -3.98
C ARG A 29 4.35 1.93 -2.63
N VAL A 30 3.09 2.15 -2.27
CA VAL A 30 2.56 1.62 -1.00
C VAL A 30 2.59 0.10 -1.00
N TYR A 31 2.19 -0.53 -2.08
CA TYR A 31 2.17 -1.99 -2.21
C TYR A 31 3.57 -2.61 -2.10
N GLU A 32 4.54 -2.05 -2.80
CA GLU A 32 5.93 -2.50 -2.74
C GLU A 32 6.53 -2.31 -1.35
N THR A 33 6.24 -1.17 -0.71
CA THR A 33 6.69 -0.88 0.66
C THR A 33 6.05 -1.83 1.68
N LEU A 34 4.75 -2.11 1.55
CA LEU A 34 4.06 -3.09 2.39
C LEU A 34 4.72 -4.47 2.26
N ASN A 35 4.96 -4.94 1.05
CA ASN A 35 5.60 -6.23 0.82
C ASN A 35 7.04 -6.28 1.37
N PHE A 36 7.76 -5.17 1.29
CA PHE A 36 9.09 -5.07 1.90
C PHE A 36 9.04 -5.28 3.43
N PHE A 37 8.10 -4.65 4.13
CA PHE A 37 7.96 -4.82 5.57
C PHE A 37 7.36 -6.16 5.98
N LEU A 38 6.49 -6.74 5.17
CA LEU A 38 6.02 -8.12 5.35
C LEU A 38 7.20 -9.10 5.31
N GLN A 39 8.09 -8.93 4.33
CA GLN A 39 9.30 -9.76 4.22
C GLN A 39 10.22 -9.54 5.43
N ARG A 40 10.46 -8.29 5.83
CA ARG A 40 11.28 -7.99 7.01
C ARG A 40 10.68 -8.54 8.30
N TYR A 41 9.37 -8.56 8.42
CA TYR A 41 8.70 -9.19 9.56
C TYR A 41 9.05 -10.67 9.62
N TYR A 42 8.97 -11.39 8.50
CA TYR A 42 9.34 -12.80 8.43
C TYR A 42 10.82 -13.04 8.69
N ASP A 43 11.68 -12.14 8.23
CA ASP A 43 13.14 -12.23 8.45
C ASP A 43 13.54 -11.95 9.91
N SER A 44 12.65 -11.34 10.69
CA SER A 44 12.94 -10.94 12.08
C SER A 44 12.82 -12.09 13.09
N TYR A 45 12.29 -13.24 12.70
CA TYR A 45 12.11 -14.38 13.60
C TYR A 45 12.23 -15.71 12.86
N ASN A 46 12.60 -16.78 13.63
CA ASN A 46 12.60 -18.15 13.15
C ASN A 46 11.71 -19.01 14.07
N PRO A 47 10.66 -19.66 13.55
CA PRO A 47 9.82 -20.53 14.36
C PRO A 47 10.59 -21.79 14.77
N ILE A 48 10.45 -22.20 16.06
CA ILE A 48 11.11 -23.37 16.62
C ILE A 48 10.11 -24.54 16.73
N PHE A 49 8.86 -24.26 17.06
CA PHE A 49 7.87 -25.26 17.43
C PHE A 49 6.81 -25.56 16.36
N TYR A 50 6.82 -24.84 15.24
CA TYR A 50 5.83 -25.02 14.18
C TYR A 50 6.42 -24.76 12.81
N ARG A 51 5.77 -25.34 11.79
CA ARG A 51 6.12 -25.05 10.41
C ARG A 51 5.55 -23.69 10.01
N ARG A 52 6.38 -22.85 9.41
CA ARG A 52 6.01 -21.52 8.95
C ARG A 52 4.94 -21.59 7.85
N GLN A 53 3.86 -20.85 8.01
CA GLN A 53 2.92 -20.53 6.93
C GLN A 53 3.29 -19.17 6.35
N TYR A 54 3.17 -19.04 5.03
CA TYR A 54 3.54 -17.82 4.32
C TYR A 54 2.31 -17.00 3.89
N ASP A 55 1.13 -17.30 4.39
CA ASP A 55 -0.11 -16.60 4.02
C ASP A 55 -0.05 -15.11 4.37
N PHE A 56 0.46 -14.76 5.55
CA PHE A 56 0.63 -13.36 5.95
C PHE A 56 1.64 -12.63 5.06
N LEU A 57 2.74 -13.27 4.68
CA LEU A 57 3.72 -12.71 3.76
C LEU A 57 3.08 -12.34 2.40
N ARG A 58 2.10 -13.10 1.97
CA ARG A 58 1.41 -12.95 0.68
C ARG A 58 0.07 -12.21 0.79
N SER A 59 -0.25 -11.67 1.95
CA SER A 59 -1.56 -11.04 2.22
C SER A 59 -1.66 -9.60 1.76
N GLY A 60 -0.59 -8.99 1.26
CA GLY A 60 -0.64 -7.68 0.66
C GLY A 60 -1.34 -7.71 -0.70
N PHE A 61 -2.35 -6.88 -0.88
CA PHE A 61 -3.11 -6.77 -2.12
C PHE A 61 -3.19 -5.34 -2.61
N LYS A 62 -3.19 -5.19 -3.93
CA LYS A 62 -3.39 -3.92 -4.60
C LYS A 62 -4.55 -4.06 -5.57
N VAL A 63 -5.46 -3.10 -5.53
CA VAL A 63 -6.46 -2.89 -6.57
C VAL A 63 -6.01 -1.71 -7.43
N ASN A 64 -5.88 -1.93 -8.73
CA ASN A 64 -5.44 -0.92 -9.68
C ASN A 64 -6.37 0.30 -9.68
N ALA A 65 -5.81 1.45 -10.01
CA ALA A 65 -6.56 2.69 -10.08
C ALA A 65 -7.72 2.61 -11.07
N ARG A 66 -8.84 3.16 -10.65
CA ARG A 66 -10.07 3.27 -11.43
C ARG A 66 -10.74 4.61 -11.16
N ILE A 67 -11.61 5.02 -12.06
CA ILE A 67 -12.41 6.23 -11.87
C ILE A 67 -13.73 5.85 -11.20
N VAL A 68 -13.98 6.44 -10.03
CA VAL A 68 -15.20 6.28 -9.25
C VAL A 68 -15.78 7.64 -8.95
N ARG A 69 -16.96 7.96 -9.47
CA ARG A 69 -17.62 9.26 -9.28
C ARG A 69 -16.71 10.45 -9.59
N GLY A 70 -15.97 10.37 -10.71
CA GLY A 70 -15.04 11.41 -11.13
C GLY A 70 -13.69 11.46 -10.39
N LYS A 71 -13.43 10.54 -9.48
CA LYS A 71 -12.18 10.47 -8.71
C LYS A 71 -11.37 9.24 -9.09
N ALA A 72 -10.05 9.40 -9.20
CA ALA A 72 -9.15 8.27 -9.34
C ALA A 72 -8.93 7.61 -7.97
N VAL A 73 -9.19 6.31 -7.88
CA VAL A 73 -9.11 5.55 -6.64
C VAL A 73 -8.34 4.27 -6.86
N ALA A 74 -7.37 3.99 -6.00
CA ALA A 74 -6.70 2.69 -5.89
C ALA A 74 -6.74 2.24 -4.43
N SER A 75 -6.52 0.96 -4.20
CA SER A 75 -6.50 0.41 -2.84
C SER A 75 -5.28 -0.47 -2.64
N VAL A 76 -4.66 -0.35 -1.47
CA VAL A 76 -3.64 -1.27 -0.97
C VAL A 76 -4.04 -1.68 0.44
N TYR A 77 -4.09 -2.97 0.69
CA TYR A 77 -4.55 -3.50 1.97
C TYR A 77 -3.92 -4.85 2.27
N ILE A 78 -4.03 -5.27 3.53
CA ILE A 78 -3.73 -6.63 3.96
C ILE A 78 -5.04 -7.42 3.89
N ASP A 79 -5.08 -8.44 3.04
CA ASP A 79 -6.25 -9.32 2.94
C ASP A 79 -6.26 -10.32 4.09
N MET A 80 -7.04 -10.00 5.09
CA MET A 80 -7.14 -10.83 6.30
C MET A 80 -7.85 -12.16 6.03
N ASP A 81 -8.72 -12.21 5.03
CA ASP A 81 -9.42 -13.44 4.64
C ASP A 81 -8.53 -14.42 3.87
N TYR A 82 -7.44 -13.92 3.29
CA TYR A 82 -6.44 -14.76 2.64
C TYR A 82 -5.66 -15.63 3.63
N MET A 83 -5.57 -15.20 4.88
CA MET A 83 -4.83 -15.91 5.90
C MET A 83 -5.66 -17.05 6.49
N SER A 84 -5.14 -18.27 6.41
CA SER A 84 -5.75 -19.43 7.02
C SER A 84 -5.78 -19.29 8.53
N ASN A 85 -6.88 -19.72 9.16
CA ASN A 85 -6.96 -19.87 10.60
C ASN A 85 -5.98 -20.97 11.04
N TYR A 86 -4.97 -20.60 11.80
CA TYR A 86 -3.92 -21.52 12.25
C TYR A 86 -3.79 -21.47 13.77
N TYR A 87 -3.91 -22.61 14.42
CA TYR A 87 -3.95 -22.71 15.89
C TYR A 87 -4.99 -21.81 16.55
N GLY A 88 -6.15 -21.61 15.92
CA GLY A 88 -7.21 -20.75 16.44
C GLY A 88 -6.97 -19.25 16.28
N VAL A 89 -5.94 -18.85 15.55
CA VAL A 89 -5.61 -17.43 15.31
C VAL A 89 -6.23 -16.96 14.01
N THR A 90 -6.93 -15.82 14.04
CA THR A 90 -7.52 -15.20 12.85
C THR A 90 -6.50 -14.35 12.11
N GLY A 91 -6.74 -14.11 10.80
CA GLY A 91 -5.91 -13.20 10.01
C GLY A 91 -5.83 -11.80 10.59
N GLN A 92 -6.93 -11.29 11.16
CA GLN A 92 -6.94 -9.99 11.82
C GLN A 92 -6.01 -9.95 13.04
N GLN A 93 -5.99 -11.00 13.85
CA GLN A 93 -5.06 -11.10 14.98
C GLN A 93 -3.61 -11.11 14.52
N VAL A 94 -3.29 -11.87 13.47
CA VAL A 94 -1.94 -11.91 12.90
C VAL A 94 -1.50 -10.52 12.43
N ALA A 95 -2.34 -9.83 11.67
CA ALA A 95 -2.04 -8.49 11.16
C ALA A 95 -1.87 -7.47 12.29
N THR A 96 -2.71 -7.53 13.31
CA THR A 96 -2.63 -6.65 14.49
C THR A 96 -1.34 -6.88 15.26
N TRP A 97 -1.02 -8.12 15.59
CA TRP A 97 0.21 -8.45 16.31
C TRP A 97 1.46 -8.08 15.53
N ALA A 98 1.47 -8.33 14.22
CA ALA A 98 2.59 -7.92 13.39
C ALA A 98 2.79 -6.40 13.37
N ASN A 99 1.71 -5.63 13.35
CA ASN A 99 1.79 -4.17 13.42
C ASN A 99 2.23 -3.67 14.81
N GLU A 100 1.98 -4.43 15.86
CA GLU A 100 2.43 -4.14 17.23
C GLU A 100 3.86 -4.62 17.52
N GLY A 101 4.52 -5.26 16.56
CA GLY A 101 5.84 -5.86 16.74
C GLY A 101 5.82 -7.16 17.54
N LEU A 102 4.70 -7.87 17.49
CA LEU A 102 4.48 -9.12 18.23
C LEU A 102 4.40 -10.31 17.27
N HIS A 103 4.71 -11.49 17.79
CA HIS A 103 4.48 -12.75 17.10
C HIS A 103 3.81 -13.73 18.06
N GLY A 104 2.61 -14.18 17.70
CA GLY A 104 1.81 -15.04 18.56
C GLY A 104 1.49 -14.41 19.93
N GLY A 105 1.33 -13.10 19.99
CA GLY A 105 1.07 -12.35 21.23
C GLY A 105 2.30 -12.11 22.10
N LYS A 106 3.50 -12.40 21.60
CA LYS A 106 4.77 -12.19 22.32
C LYS A 106 5.61 -11.14 21.63
N ASN A 107 6.33 -10.33 22.42
CA ASN A 107 7.33 -9.41 21.89
C ASN A 107 8.43 -10.18 21.14
N LEU A 108 8.75 -9.66 19.98
CA LEU A 108 9.92 -10.09 19.22
C LEU A 108 11.13 -9.21 19.56
N ALA A 109 12.26 -9.49 18.95
CA ALA A 109 13.43 -8.66 19.08
C ALA A 109 13.15 -7.20 18.68
N SER A 110 13.89 -6.25 19.22
CA SER A 110 13.69 -4.81 19.03
C SER A 110 13.76 -4.34 17.57
N ASN A 111 14.27 -5.16 16.67
CA ASN A 111 14.35 -4.87 15.24
C ASN A 111 13.14 -5.39 14.43
N THR A 112 12.11 -5.92 15.09
CA THR A 112 10.89 -6.38 14.40
C THR A 112 10.12 -5.18 13.87
N PRO A 113 9.80 -5.14 12.56
CA PRO A 113 9.04 -4.03 12.01
C PRO A 113 7.58 -4.05 12.45
N HIS A 114 7.02 -2.87 12.65
CA HIS A 114 5.58 -2.63 12.78
C HIS A 114 5.02 -2.49 11.38
N VAL A 115 4.58 -3.57 10.78
CA VAL A 115 4.40 -3.71 9.32
C VAL A 115 3.59 -2.57 8.71
N TRP A 116 2.40 -2.29 9.23
CA TRP A 116 1.55 -1.26 8.66
C TRP A 116 2.03 0.15 9.00
N ASP A 117 2.39 0.39 10.26
CA ASP A 117 2.88 1.71 10.70
C ASP A 117 4.16 2.10 9.96
N GLU A 118 5.08 1.17 9.75
CA GLU A 118 6.29 1.40 8.96
C GLU A 118 5.96 1.65 7.48
N THR A 119 4.99 0.95 6.93
CA THR A 119 4.52 1.20 5.55
C THR A 119 4.00 2.63 5.43
N MET A 120 3.16 3.07 6.35
CA MET A 120 2.62 4.43 6.36
C MET A 120 3.70 5.48 6.57
N ALA A 121 4.61 5.26 7.52
CA ALA A 121 5.72 6.16 7.79
C ALA A 121 6.64 6.38 6.59
N ASN A 122 6.86 5.34 5.78
CA ASN A 122 7.77 5.36 4.64
C ASN A 122 7.10 5.66 3.29
N THR A 123 5.81 5.93 3.27
CA THR A 123 5.06 6.30 2.06
C THR A 123 4.28 7.59 2.24
N VAL A 124 3.35 7.64 3.17
CA VAL A 124 2.45 8.77 3.40
C VAL A 124 3.12 9.84 4.26
N ASP A 125 3.55 9.45 5.46
CA ASP A 125 3.99 10.40 6.50
C ASP A 125 5.28 11.12 6.14
N ASN A 126 6.17 10.46 5.40
CA ASN A 126 7.43 11.07 4.93
C ASN A 126 7.26 11.91 3.64
N GLY A 127 6.05 12.04 3.10
CA GLY A 127 5.77 12.81 1.91
C GLY A 127 6.15 12.14 0.58
N ALA A 128 6.54 10.86 0.58
CA ALA A 128 6.97 10.17 -0.64
C ALA A 128 5.88 10.12 -1.71
N LEU A 129 4.64 9.86 -1.32
CA LEU A 129 3.52 9.81 -2.27
C LEU A 129 3.28 11.17 -2.93
N VAL A 130 3.36 12.25 -2.17
CA VAL A 130 3.22 13.62 -2.72
C VAL A 130 4.36 13.91 -3.69
N ARG A 131 5.59 13.56 -3.34
CA ARG A 131 6.75 13.75 -4.24
C ARG A 131 6.59 12.95 -5.54
N ASP A 132 6.11 11.71 -5.47
CA ASP A 132 5.85 10.89 -6.65
C ASP A 132 4.76 11.49 -7.53
N ALA A 133 3.68 11.97 -6.93
CA ALA A 133 2.59 12.63 -7.64
C ALA A 133 3.08 13.90 -8.37
N VAL A 134 3.84 14.75 -7.69
CA VAL A 134 4.42 15.97 -8.27
C VAL A 134 5.37 15.65 -9.41
N ALA A 135 6.26 14.67 -9.21
CA ALA A 135 7.22 14.27 -10.25
C ALA A 135 6.50 13.72 -11.49
N TYR A 136 5.47 12.91 -11.29
CA TYR A 136 4.68 12.37 -12.40
C TYR A 136 3.97 13.50 -13.18
N LEU A 137 3.29 14.41 -12.50
CA LEU A 137 2.60 15.52 -13.15
C LEU A 137 3.55 16.41 -13.92
N LYS A 138 4.73 16.71 -13.36
CA LYS A 138 5.77 17.46 -14.07
C LYS A 138 6.25 16.73 -15.31
N SER A 139 6.40 15.40 -15.25
CA SER A 139 6.79 14.58 -16.41
C SER A 139 5.74 14.63 -17.52
N GLN A 140 4.49 14.91 -17.20
CA GLN A 140 3.39 15.06 -18.15
C GLN A 140 3.22 16.52 -18.65
N GLY A 141 4.12 17.41 -18.29
CA GLY A 141 4.12 18.79 -18.75
C GLY A 141 3.34 19.78 -17.87
N PHE A 142 2.87 19.34 -16.70
CA PHE A 142 2.17 20.25 -15.77
C PHE A 142 3.17 21.08 -14.96
N THR A 143 2.80 22.34 -14.70
CA THR A 143 3.47 23.17 -13.70
C THR A 143 2.78 22.91 -12.36
N VAL A 144 3.53 22.38 -11.39
CA VAL A 144 2.97 22.03 -10.07
C VAL A 144 3.60 22.94 -9.01
N ARG A 145 2.76 23.58 -8.23
CA ARG A 145 3.13 24.38 -7.06
C ARG A 145 2.63 23.68 -5.81
N VAL A 146 3.50 23.48 -4.87
CA VAL A 146 3.20 22.79 -3.61
C VAL A 146 3.44 23.73 -2.45
#